data_7028437ee3b6e537a15351c79c7be923
#
_entry.id   7028437ee3b6e537a15351c79c7be923
#
_cell.length_a   1.000
_cell.length_b   1.000
_cell.length_c   1.000
_cell.angle_alpha   90.00
_cell.angle_beta   90.00
_cell.angle_gamma   90.00
#
_symmetry.space_group_name_H-M   'P 1'
#
loop_
_entity.id
_entity.type
_entity.pdbx_description
1 polymer ?
#
loop_
_entity_poly.entity_id
_entity_poly.type
_entity_poly.pdbx_seq_one_letter_code
_entity_poly.pdbx_strand_id
1 'polypeptide(L)'
;KFISHDWWCYQIISGAGGEVIFDKNKTVRYRQHKYNLIGKNNGFEDIKSRILEFLLGKVKTWSDVNLKNLSNFRYLLTNENNEILENYLRARDSKNIFKKLNFYLKSGVFRQSNKESLVFAIGLILNMI
;
A
#
# COMPACT_ATOMS: atom_id res chain seq x y z
N LYS A 1 -5.45 -13.39 -8.25
CA LYS A 1 -4.23 -13.68 -7.45
C LYS A 1 -3.98 -12.50 -6.52
N PHE A 2 -3.66 -12.76 -5.24
CA PHE A 2 -3.31 -11.72 -4.25
C PHE A 2 -1.79 -11.76 -4.01
N ILE A 3 -1.19 -10.61 -3.73
CA ILE A 3 0.25 -10.53 -3.45
C ILE A 3 0.56 -11.10 -2.07
N SER A 4 -0.25 -10.76 -1.07
CA SER A 4 -0.17 -11.27 0.30
C SER A 4 -1.58 -11.39 0.84
N HIS A 5 -1.93 -12.54 1.40
CA HIS A 5 -3.23 -12.74 2.00
C HIS A 5 -3.43 -11.84 3.23
N ASP A 6 -2.38 -11.62 4.02
CA ASP A 6 -2.43 -10.76 5.21
C ASP A 6 -2.76 -9.32 4.84
N TRP A 7 -2.09 -8.78 3.83
CA TRP A 7 -2.38 -7.43 3.32
C TRP A 7 -3.79 -7.34 2.74
N TRP A 8 -4.21 -8.37 2.02
CA TRP A 8 -5.55 -8.41 1.46
C TRP A 8 -6.62 -8.45 2.55
N CYS A 9 -6.48 -9.34 3.54
CA CYS A 9 -7.41 -9.41 4.68
C CYS A 9 -7.49 -8.07 5.41
N TYR A 10 -6.33 -7.44 5.69
CA TYR A 10 -6.30 -6.14 6.32
C TYR A 10 -7.08 -5.08 5.51
N GLN A 11 -6.81 -5.00 4.20
CA GLN A 11 -7.43 -4.00 3.32
C GLN A 11 -8.94 -4.21 3.20
N ILE A 12 -9.40 -5.45 3.02
CA ILE A 12 -10.83 -5.71 2.83
C ILE A 12 -11.62 -5.57 4.13
N ILE A 13 -11.09 -6.03 5.25
CA ILE A 13 -11.75 -5.92 6.55
C ILE A 13 -11.86 -4.44 6.95
N SER A 14 -10.75 -3.70 6.94
CA SER A 14 -10.78 -2.27 7.27
C SER A 14 -11.60 -1.47 6.26
N GLY A 15 -11.52 -1.82 4.98
CA GLY A 15 -12.30 -1.19 3.92
C GLY A 15 -13.80 -1.40 4.05
N ALA A 16 -14.23 -2.55 4.56
CA ALA A 16 -15.63 -2.86 4.87
C ALA A 16 -16.13 -2.27 6.20
N GLY A 17 -15.31 -1.48 6.89
CA GLY A 17 -15.65 -0.89 8.19
C GLY A 17 -15.46 -1.85 9.37
N GLY A 18 -14.75 -2.95 9.17
CA GLY A 18 -14.41 -3.88 10.24
C GLY A 18 -13.28 -3.35 11.12
N GLU A 19 -13.18 -3.87 12.34
CA GLU A 19 -12.16 -3.52 13.31
C GLU A 19 -10.93 -4.41 13.13
N VAL A 20 -9.74 -3.79 13.18
CA VAL A 20 -8.45 -4.49 13.18
C VAL A 20 -7.76 -4.25 14.53
N ILE A 21 -7.64 -5.30 15.31
CA ILE A 21 -7.06 -5.24 16.65
C ILE A 21 -5.59 -5.62 16.60
N PHE A 22 -4.73 -4.75 17.11
CA PHE A 22 -3.31 -5.03 17.27
C PHE A 22 -3.05 -5.73 18.60
N ASP A 23 -2.69 -7.02 18.55
CA ASP A 23 -2.25 -7.74 19.75
C ASP A 23 -0.76 -7.48 20.01
N LYS A 24 -0.45 -6.93 21.20
CA LYS A 24 0.92 -6.67 21.64
C LYS A 24 1.67 -7.92 22.05
N ASN A 25 0.97 -9.02 22.30
CA ASN A 25 1.55 -10.30 22.71
C ASN A 25 2.19 -10.98 21.50
N LYS A 26 3.45 -11.35 21.63
CA LYS A 26 4.19 -12.06 20.58
C LYS A 26 3.85 -13.55 20.64
N THR A 27 2.77 -13.96 20.02
CA THR A 27 2.26 -15.34 20.02
C THR A 27 2.86 -16.22 18.92
N VAL A 28 3.44 -15.59 17.87
CA VAL A 28 3.98 -16.31 16.70
C VAL A 28 5.46 -16.02 16.52
N ARG A 29 6.25 -17.10 16.31
CA ARG A 29 7.64 -16.99 15.86
C ARG A 29 7.69 -17.12 14.34
N TYR A 30 7.95 -16.01 13.65
CA TYR A 30 8.07 -16.00 12.21
C TYR A 30 9.43 -16.54 11.76
N ARG A 31 9.42 -17.70 11.09
CA ARG A 31 10.66 -18.32 10.56
C ARG A 31 11.17 -17.53 9.37
N GLN A 32 12.39 -17.04 9.48
CA GLN A 32 13.07 -16.32 8.41
C GLN A 32 13.83 -17.29 7.51
N HIS A 33 13.65 -17.14 6.20
CA HIS A 33 14.43 -17.83 5.17
C HIS A 33 14.53 -16.96 3.91
N LYS A 34 15.49 -17.28 3.04
CA LYS A 34 15.83 -16.48 1.85
C LYS A 34 14.70 -16.31 0.82
N TYR A 35 13.63 -17.08 0.93
CA TYR A 35 12.47 -17.02 0.03
C TYR A 35 11.27 -16.29 0.64
N ASN A 36 11.43 -15.65 1.79
CA ASN A 36 10.35 -14.87 2.37
C ASN A 36 10.05 -13.66 1.46
N LEU A 37 8.77 -13.40 1.22
CA LEU A 37 8.31 -12.25 0.43
C LEU A 37 8.78 -10.92 1.03
N ILE A 38 8.79 -10.85 2.37
CA ILE A 38 9.29 -9.72 3.16
C ILE A 38 10.42 -10.26 4.04
N GLY A 39 11.64 -9.79 3.78
CA GLY A 39 12.84 -10.18 4.55
C GLY A 39 12.94 -9.50 5.90
N LYS A 40 14.00 -9.82 6.64
CA LYS A 40 14.36 -9.15 7.90
C LYS A 40 14.65 -7.66 7.66
N ASN A 41 14.21 -6.83 8.58
CA ASN A 41 14.32 -5.37 8.48
C ASN A 41 15.56 -4.83 9.24
N ASN A 42 16.71 -5.49 9.09
CA ASN A 42 17.87 -5.28 9.96
C ASN A 42 19.16 -5.02 9.15
N GLY A 43 19.27 -3.86 8.49
CA GLY A 43 20.57 -3.43 7.98
C GLY A 43 20.54 -2.58 6.72
N PHE A 44 21.69 -2.01 6.38
CA PHE A 44 21.88 -1.17 5.18
C PHE A 44 21.63 -1.95 3.88
N GLU A 45 21.93 -3.22 3.82
CA GLU A 45 21.70 -4.07 2.63
C GLU A 45 20.19 -4.27 2.37
N ASP A 46 19.39 -4.39 3.43
CA ASP A 46 17.93 -4.49 3.31
C ASP A 46 17.32 -3.18 2.80
N ILE A 47 17.86 -2.05 3.22
CA ILE A 47 17.43 -0.72 2.73
C ILE A 47 17.76 -0.57 1.25
N LYS A 48 18.98 -0.91 0.83
CA LYS A 48 19.39 -0.88 -0.58
C LYS A 48 18.54 -1.79 -1.44
N SER A 49 18.28 -3.03 -0.99
CA SER A 49 17.42 -3.98 -1.68
C SER A 49 16.01 -3.44 -1.87
N ARG A 50 15.43 -2.80 -0.87
CA ARG A 50 14.10 -2.18 -0.93
C ARG A 50 14.04 -0.99 -1.90
N ILE A 51 15.08 -0.15 -1.87
CA ILE A 51 15.19 0.96 -2.81
C ILE A 51 15.27 0.40 -4.24
N LEU A 52 16.08 -0.63 -4.46
CA LEU A 52 16.20 -1.28 -5.76
C LEU A 52 14.87 -1.89 -6.22
N GLU A 53 14.17 -2.62 -5.34
CA GLU A 53 12.85 -3.19 -5.64
C GLU A 53 11.81 -2.09 -5.98
N PHE A 54 11.88 -0.96 -5.28
CA PHE A 54 11.05 0.20 -5.58
C PHE A 54 11.37 0.78 -6.97
N LEU A 55 12.65 1.00 -7.27
CA LEU A 55 13.12 1.51 -8.57
C LEU A 55 12.80 0.54 -9.73
N LEU A 56 12.85 -0.77 -9.50
CA LEU A 56 12.49 -1.80 -10.47
C LEU A 56 10.96 -1.96 -10.65
N GLY A 57 10.13 -1.15 -9.99
CA GLY A 57 8.68 -1.15 -10.15
C GLY A 57 7.95 -2.32 -9.47
N LYS A 58 8.63 -3.09 -8.61
CA LYS A 58 8.01 -4.20 -7.88
C LYS A 58 6.87 -3.72 -6.98
N VAL A 59 7.08 -2.58 -6.30
CA VAL A 59 6.06 -1.96 -5.44
C VAL A 59 4.86 -1.52 -6.27
N LYS A 60 5.08 -0.96 -7.45
CA LYS A 60 4.02 -0.58 -8.40
C LYS A 60 3.19 -1.80 -8.82
N THR A 61 3.85 -2.87 -9.24
CA THR A 61 3.18 -4.11 -9.64
C THR A 61 2.31 -4.67 -8.52
N TRP A 62 2.81 -4.67 -7.28
CA TRP A 62 2.04 -5.12 -6.12
C TRP A 62 0.84 -4.21 -5.83
N SER A 63 1.06 -2.91 -5.91
CA SER A 63 -0.01 -1.92 -5.76
C SER A 63 -1.10 -2.10 -6.83
N ASP A 64 -0.72 -2.29 -8.09
CA ASP A 64 -1.66 -2.51 -9.19
C ASP A 64 -2.54 -3.75 -8.97
N VAL A 65 -1.95 -4.85 -8.54
CA VAL A 65 -2.70 -6.08 -8.23
C VAL A 65 -3.69 -5.86 -7.10
N ASN A 66 -3.25 -5.23 -6.00
CA ASN A 66 -4.10 -4.99 -4.84
C ASN A 66 -5.23 -4.00 -5.15
N LEU A 67 -4.94 -2.91 -5.85
CA LEU A 67 -5.95 -1.92 -6.24
C LEU A 67 -6.97 -2.50 -7.22
N LYS A 68 -6.53 -3.32 -8.17
CA LYS A 68 -7.44 -4.05 -9.07
C LYS A 68 -8.37 -4.97 -8.28
N ASN A 69 -7.84 -5.70 -7.31
CA ASN A 69 -8.65 -6.55 -6.44
C ASN A 69 -9.64 -5.71 -5.62
N LEU A 70 -9.20 -4.64 -4.95
CA LEU A 70 -10.09 -3.74 -4.21
C LEU A 70 -11.19 -3.17 -5.11
N SER A 71 -10.87 -2.78 -6.33
CA SER A 71 -11.85 -2.29 -7.30
C SER A 71 -12.90 -3.34 -7.66
N ASN A 72 -12.51 -4.60 -7.78
CA ASN A 72 -13.44 -5.71 -8.05
C ASN A 72 -14.37 -6.02 -6.85
N PHE A 73 -13.92 -5.71 -5.63
CA PHE A 73 -14.67 -5.95 -4.39
C PHE A 73 -15.22 -4.67 -3.76
N ARG A 74 -15.38 -3.59 -4.56
CA ARG A 74 -15.90 -2.29 -4.11
C ARG A 74 -17.23 -2.38 -3.38
N TYR A 75 -18.07 -3.33 -3.74
CA TYR A 75 -19.39 -3.54 -3.13
C TYR A 75 -19.33 -3.95 -1.66
N LEU A 76 -18.16 -4.39 -1.16
CA LEU A 76 -17.91 -4.71 0.24
C LEU A 76 -17.44 -3.49 1.04
N LEU A 77 -16.92 -2.46 0.38
CA LEU A 77 -16.37 -1.28 1.04
C LEU A 77 -17.47 -0.33 1.52
N THR A 78 -17.20 0.38 2.60
CA THR A 78 -18.07 1.49 3.02
C THR A 78 -18.07 2.60 1.95
N ASN A 79 -19.08 3.47 1.97
CA ASN A 79 -19.14 4.61 1.05
C ASN A 79 -17.90 5.51 1.18
N GLU A 80 -17.47 5.78 2.41
CA GLU A 80 -16.27 6.56 2.71
C GLU A 80 -15.00 5.91 2.13
N ASN A 81 -14.80 4.61 2.37
CA ASN A 81 -13.64 3.88 1.86
C ASN A 81 -13.67 3.72 0.32
N ASN A 82 -14.86 3.68 -0.28
CA ASN A 82 -15.00 3.75 -1.73
C ASN A 82 -14.55 5.11 -2.29
N GLU A 83 -14.87 6.20 -1.60
CA GLU A 83 -14.43 7.54 -2.00
C GLU A 83 -12.91 7.69 -1.88
N ILE A 84 -12.32 7.17 -0.80
CA ILE A 84 -10.86 7.09 -0.61
C ILE A 84 -10.21 6.36 -1.78
N LEU A 85 -10.69 5.16 -2.10
CA LEU A 85 -10.18 4.35 -3.20
C LEU A 85 -10.30 5.08 -4.55
N GLU A 86 -11.43 5.69 -4.83
CA GLU A 86 -11.67 6.45 -6.07
C GLU A 86 -10.69 7.62 -6.21
N ASN A 87 -10.54 8.43 -5.16
CA ASN A 87 -9.61 9.55 -5.17
C ASN A 87 -8.16 9.08 -5.35
N TYR A 88 -7.79 7.97 -4.73
CA TYR A 88 -6.45 7.41 -4.88
C TYR A 88 -6.20 6.90 -6.32
N LEU A 89 -7.16 6.21 -6.92
CA LEU A 89 -7.07 5.78 -8.33
C LEU A 89 -6.95 6.97 -9.28
N ARG A 90 -7.77 8.02 -9.11
CA ARG A 90 -7.66 9.26 -9.88
C ARG A 90 -6.32 9.95 -9.71
N ALA A 91 -5.74 9.90 -8.51
CA ALA A 91 -4.39 10.42 -8.28
C ALA A 91 -3.36 9.66 -9.10
N ARG A 92 -3.44 8.33 -9.16
CA ARG A 92 -2.51 7.50 -9.94
C ARG A 92 -2.64 7.71 -11.44
N ASP A 93 -3.85 7.81 -11.95
CA ASP A 93 -4.14 7.92 -13.38
C ASP A 93 -3.89 9.33 -13.94
N SER A 94 -3.87 10.34 -13.08
CA SER A 94 -3.70 11.72 -13.50
C SER A 94 -2.30 12.00 -14.07
N LYS A 95 -2.23 12.56 -15.28
CA LYS A 95 -0.99 13.05 -15.88
C LYS A 95 -0.58 14.43 -15.36
N ASN A 96 -1.53 15.22 -14.90
CA ASN A 96 -1.28 16.56 -14.38
C ASN A 96 -0.88 16.47 -12.90
N ILE A 97 0.30 16.97 -12.56
CA ILE A 97 0.88 16.91 -11.21
C ILE A 97 -0.02 17.59 -10.17
N PHE A 98 -0.61 18.74 -10.47
CA PHE A 98 -1.49 19.44 -9.54
C PHE A 98 -2.77 18.66 -9.26
N LYS A 99 -3.38 18.07 -10.30
CA LYS A 99 -4.56 17.20 -10.14
C LYS A 99 -4.20 15.94 -9.36
N LYS A 100 -3.04 15.33 -9.66
CA LYS A 100 -2.51 14.16 -8.97
C LYS A 100 -2.38 14.41 -7.47
N LEU A 101 -1.72 15.51 -7.09
CA LEU A 101 -1.55 15.90 -5.69
C LEU A 101 -2.88 16.20 -5.01
N ASN A 102 -3.78 16.93 -5.69
CA ASN A 102 -5.11 17.23 -5.14
C ASN A 102 -5.91 15.95 -4.84
N PHE A 103 -5.96 15.00 -5.76
CA PHE A 103 -6.64 13.73 -5.55
C PHE A 103 -5.96 12.87 -4.48
N TYR A 104 -4.63 12.87 -4.42
CA TYR A 104 -3.88 12.18 -3.38
C TYR A 104 -4.22 12.74 -1.98
N LEU A 105 -4.21 14.05 -1.82
CA LEU A 105 -4.59 14.70 -0.56
C LEU A 105 -6.05 14.40 -0.19
N LYS A 106 -6.97 14.45 -1.15
CA LYS A 106 -8.38 14.09 -0.93
C LYS A 106 -8.59 12.63 -0.55
N SER A 107 -7.72 11.72 -1.03
CA SER A 107 -7.81 10.31 -0.65
C SER A 107 -7.46 10.06 0.82
N GLY A 108 -6.74 10.96 1.47
CA GLY A 108 -6.30 10.76 2.85
C GLY A 108 -5.36 9.57 3.07
N VAL A 109 -4.81 8.98 2.00
CA VAL A 109 -3.87 7.85 2.10
C VAL A 109 -2.53 8.34 2.63
N PHE A 110 -2.06 7.72 3.71
CA PHE A 110 -0.79 8.06 4.36
C PHE A 110 -0.03 6.81 4.80
N ARG A 111 1.23 6.99 5.17
CA ARG A 111 2.10 5.96 5.74
C ARG A 111 2.28 6.21 7.25
N GLN A 112 2.85 5.23 7.95
CA GLN A 112 3.02 5.27 9.41
C GLN A 112 3.87 6.46 9.91
N SER A 113 4.77 6.98 9.08
CA SER A 113 5.56 8.15 9.41
C SER A 113 5.47 9.23 8.32
N ASN A 114 5.69 10.49 8.71
CA ASN A 114 5.70 11.62 7.78
C ASN A 114 6.77 11.48 6.69
N LYS A 115 7.94 10.91 7.04
CA LYS A 115 9.02 10.65 6.08
C LYS A 115 8.60 9.64 5.02
N GLU A 116 7.98 8.53 5.44
CA GLU A 116 7.46 7.53 4.51
C GLU A 116 6.31 8.07 3.66
N SER A 117 5.44 8.90 4.23
CA SER A 117 4.35 9.55 3.50
C SER A 117 4.90 10.49 2.41
N LEU A 118 5.98 11.22 2.70
CA LEU A 118 6.65 12.07 1.71
C LEU A 118 7.27 11.24 0.58
N VAL A 119 8.00 10.17 0.91
CA VAL A 119 8.58 9.25 -0.09
C VAL A 119 7.48 8.62 -0.95
N PHE A 120 6.36 8.24 -0.33
CA PHE A 120 5.21 7.70 -1.03
C PHE A 120 4.59 8.72 -2.00
N ALA A 121 4.40 9.97 -1.57
CA ALA A 121 3.91 11.04 -2.44
C ALA A 121 4.85 11.31 -3.63
N ILE A 122 6.17 11.32 -3.41
CA ILE A 122 7.17 11.43 -4.48
C ILE A 122 7.06 10.24 -5.44
N GLY A 123 6.96 9.02 -4.93
CA GLY A 123 6.77 7.82 -5.74
C GLY A 123 5.50 7.88 -6.60
N LEU A 124 4.41 8.43 -6.05
CA LEU A 124 3.18 8.67 -6.81
C LEU A 124 3.39 9.69 -7.94
N ILE A 125 4.08 10.81 -7.68
CA ILE A 125 4.38 11.84 -8.67
C ILE A 125 5.20 11.23 -9.82
N LEU A 126 6.18 10.41 -9.50
CA LEU A 126 7.08 9.76 -10.45
C LEU A 126 6.46 8.51 -11.14
N ASN A 127 5.21 8.16 -10.85
CA ASN A 127 4.51 6.96 -11.34
C ASN A 127 5.21 5.63 -10.98
N MET A 128 5.87 5.60 -9.83
CA MET A 128 6.61 4.43 -9.32
C MET A 128 5.76 3.57 -8.36
N ILE A 129 4.56 4.02 -8.03
CA ILE A 129 3.58 3.31 -7.21
C ILE A 129 2.18 3.37 -7.82
#